data_0a55abf48f4865b9a2102ec6f94e9e11
#
_entry.id   0a55abf48f4865b9a2102ec6f94e9e11
#
_cell.length_a   1.000
_cell.length_b   1.000
_cell.length_c   1.000
_cell.angle_alpha   90.00
_cell.angle_beta   90.00
_cell.angle_gamma   90.00
#
_symmetry.space_group_name_H-M   'P 1'
#
loop_
_entity.id
_entity.type
_entity.pdbx_description
1 polymer ?
#
loop_
_entity_poly.entity_id
_entity_poly.type
_entity_poly.pdbx_seq_one_letter_code
_entity_poly.pdbx_strand_id
1 'polypeptide(L)'
;SLIVFIACTAVLAVYIIGDIRDSESNKNVDKLKDAEVTVPDVLDEYAGLYAENPDTIGWLKIDGTELDNVVMFSRHDNEKYLHTDFYGNSSYRGCLFVDGWCDVLTSDNIIVYGHHMKDGSMFGVIVDYQSDEFYKQHKYISFDTIYKKQTYEVVAAIQTELPSDGEEGFRYNEYT
;
A
#
# COMPACT_ATOMS: atom_id res chain seq x y z
N SER A 1 18.95 26.10 37.82
CA SER A 1 18.86 25.48 39.03
C SER A 1 18.70 23.97 38.91
N LEU A 2 18.78 23.23 40.00
CA LEU A 2 18.87 21.77 40.02
C LEU A 2 17.72 21.05 39.29
N ILE A 3 16.49 21.56 39.39
CA ILE A 3 15.31 20.98 38.76
C ILE A 3 15.42 21.04 37.20
N VAL A 4 15.91 22.13 36.65
CA VAL A 4 16.11 22.28 35.22
C VAL A 4 17.20 21.33 34.71
N PHE A 5 18.27 21.15 35.50
CA PHE A 5 19.33 20.21 35.16
C PHE A 5 18.83 18.77 35.14
N ILE A 6 18.05 18.34 36.17
CA ILE A 6 17.43 17.00 36.21
C ILE A 6 16.47 16.80 35.04
N ALA A 7 15.64 17.79 34.70
CA ALA A 7 14.72 17.71 33.56
C ALA A 7 15.48 17.57 32.23
N CYS A 8 16.54 18.36 32.01
CA CYS A 8 17.36 18.27 30.79
C CYS A 8 18.09 16.94 30.68
N THR A 9 18.63 16.39 31.80
CA THR A 9 19.28 15.07 31.79
C THR A 9 18.29 13.93 31.54
N ALA A 10 17.05 14.01 32.03
CA ALA A 10 16.01 13.04 31.76
C ALA A 10 15.60 13.05 30.28
N VAL A 11 15.41 14.23 29.67
CA VAL A 11 15.11 14.37 28.26
C VAL A 11 16.25 13.81 27.39
N LEU A 12 17.50 14.17 27.71
CA LEU A 12 18.68 13.65 27.01
C LEU A 12 18.76 12.11 27.12
N ALA A 13 18.48 11.54 28.28
CA ALA A 13 18.46 10.10 28.47
C ALA A 13 17.40 9.39 27.61
N VAL A 14 16.20 9.97 27.50
CA VAL A 14 15.13 9.45 26.63
C VAL A 14 15.56 9.49 25.16
N TYR A 15 16.17 10.59 24.71
CA TYR A 15 16.70 10.72 23.34
C TYR A 15 17.79 9.68 23.04
N ILE A 16 18.75 9.52 23.94
CA ILE A 16 19.86 8.56 23.77
C ILE A 16 19.33 7.11 23.75
N ILE A 17 18.36 6.78 24.63
CA ILE A 17 17.75 5.45 24.65
C ILE A 17 16.95 5.22 23.37
N GLY A 18 16.23 6.22 22.88
CA GLY A 18 15.53 6.15 21.59
C GLY A 18 16.50 5.87 20.43
N ASP A 19 17.56 6.65 20.32
CA ASP A 19 18.57 6.52 19.26
C ASP A 19 19.30 5.17 19.28
N ILE A 20 19.65 4.66 20.49
CA ILE A 20 20.23 3.32 20.65
C ILE A 20 19.24 2.24 20.20
N ARG A 21 17.98 2.35 20.57
CA ARG A 21 16.93 1.39 20.21
C ARG A 21 16.69 1.38 18.69
N ASP A 22 16.64 2.54 18.07
CA ASP A 22 16.48 2.67 16.62
C ASP A 22 17.70 2.12 15.88
N SER A 23 18.90 2.39 16.39
CA SER A 23 20.15 1.82 15.84
C SER A 23 20.21 0.29 15.97
N GLU A 24 19.76 -0.29 17.10
CA GLU A 24 19.67 -1.74 17.26
C GLU A 24 18.59 -2.35 16.35
N SER A 25 17.45 -1.68 16.21
CA SER A 25 16.40 -2.08 15.30
C SER A 25 16.92 -2.14 13.85
N ASN A 26 17.59 -1.09 13.39
CA ASN A 26 18.18 -1.03 12.05
C ASN A 26 19.24 -2.12 11.83
N LYS A 27 20.12 -2.39 12.82
CA LYS A 27 21.09 -3.48 12.72
C LYS A 27 20.45 -4.87 12.65
N ASN A 28 19.30 -5.05 13.28
CA ASN A 28 18.58 -6.31 13.20
C ASN A 28 17.87 -6.46 11.84
N VAL A 29 17.37 -5.37 11.27
CA VAL A 29 16.84 -5.34 9.89
C VAL A 29 17.95 -5.67 8.88
N ASP A 30 19.15 -5.10 9.04
CA ASP A 30 20.29 -5.42 8.17
C ASP A 30 20.67 -6.93 8.22
N LYS A 31 20.57 -7.55 9.38
CA LYS A 31 20.81 -9.01 9.52
C LYS A 31 19.74 -9.85 8.82
N LEU A 32 18.51 -9.36 8.74
CA LEU A 32 17.41 -10.02 8.02
C LEU A 32 17.59 -9.93 6.51
N LYS A 33 18.24 -8.89 6.01
CA LYS A 33 18.53 -8.69 4.59
C LYS A 33 19.46 -9.76 4.01
N ASP A 34 20.38 -10.28 4.82
CA ASP A 34 21.33 -11.31 4.43
C ASP A 34 20.84 -12.73 4.81
N ALA A 35 19.69 -12.86 5.47
CA ALA A 35 19.10 -14.14 5.76
C ALA A 35 18.48 -14.71 4.47
N GLU A 36 18.94 -15.90 4.06
CA GLU A 36 18.34 -16.69 2.98
C GLU A 36 16.93 -17.14 3.42
N VAL A 37 15.96 -16.22 3.28
CA VAL A 37 14.56 -16.51 3.58
C VAL A 37 13.95 -17.12 2.32
N THR A 38 13.87 -18.44 2.28
CA THR A 38 12.99 -19.13 1.32
C THR A 38 11.54 -18.83 1.73
N VAL A 39 10.92 -17.87 1.06
CA VAL A 39 9.48 -17.60 1.18
C VAL A 39 8.78 -18.61 0.26
N PRO A 40 8.03 -19.59 0.79
CA PRO A 40 7.34 -20.56 -0.05
C PRO A 40 6.31 -19.84 -0.93
N ASP A 41 6.28 -20.20 -2.21
CA ASP A 41 5.26 -19.80 -3.18
C ASP A 41 5.22 -18.32 -3.61
N VAL A 42 6.13 -17.45 -3.16
CA VAL A 42 6.25 -16.08 -3.68
C VAL A 42 7.05 -16.07 -4.96
N LEU A 43 6.56 -15.33 -5.97
CA LEU A 43 7.28 -15.13 -7.22
C LEU A 43 8.64 -14.44 -6.98
N ASP A 44 9.70 -14.91 -7.61
CA ASP A 44 11.08 -14.45 -7.41
C ASP A 44 11.21 -12.92 -7.54
N GLU A 45 10.47 -12.32 -8.47
CA GLU A 45 10.50 -10.87 -8.70
C GLU A 45 9.92 -10.04 -7.54
N TYR A 46 9.05 -10.63 -6.70
CA TYR A 46 8.43 -9.98 -5.53
C TYR A 46 9.03 -10.42 -4.21
N ALA A 47 9.90 -11.42 -4.21
CA ALA A 47 10.50 -11.98 -3.00
C ALA A 47 11.26 -10.92 -2.18
N GLY A 48 12.01 -10.03 -2.84
CA GLY A 48 12.71 -8.93 -2.19
C GLY A 48 11.77 -7.92 -1.51
N LEU A 49 10.67 -7.56 -2.17
CA LEU A 49 9.66 -6.66 -1.60
C LEU A 49 8.97 -7.30 -0.39
N TYR A 50 8.58 -8.56 -0.52
CA TYR A 50 7.92 -9.31 0.55
C TYR A 50 8.85 -9.53 1.76
N ALA A 51 10.13 -9.78 1.53
CA ALA A 51 11.11 -9.95 2.60
C ALA A 51 11.34 -8.62 3.36
N GLU A 52 11.32 -7.48 2.67
CA GLU A 52 11.45 -6.15 3.29
C GLU A 52 10.18 -5.74 4.04
N ASN A 53 9.01 -5.94 3.43
CA ASN A 53 7.72 -5.67 4.06
C ASN A 53 6.73 -6.80 3.76
N PRO A 54 6.45 -7.69 4.75
CA PRO A 54 5.53 -8.82 4.58
C PRO A 54 4.07 -8.45 4.32
N ASP A 55 3.70 -7.17 4.47
CA ASP A 55 2.39 -6.66 4.07
C ASP A 55 2.30 -6.46 2.54
N THR A 56 3.38 -6.72 1.78
CA THR A 56 3.35 -6.69 0.32
C THR A 56 2.47 -7.83 -0.19
N ILE A 57 1.44 -7.49 -1.00
CA ILE A 57 0.54 -8.51 -1.56
C ILE A 57 0.58 -8.57 -3.07
N GLY A 58 1.12 -7.55 -3.73
CA GLY A 58 1.21 -7.54 -5.18
C GLY A 58 1.74 -6.24 -5.77
N TRP A 59 1.57 -6.13 -7.09
CA TRP A 59 1.96 -4.99 -7.90
C TRP A 59 0.88 -4.66 -8.91
N LEU A 60 0.48 -3.40 -8.99
CA LEU A 60 -0.55 -2.93 -9.91
C LEU A 60 0.04 -1.94 -10.90
N LYS A 61 -0.23 -2.16 -12.19
CA LYS A 61 0.32 -1.37 -13.27
C LYS A 61 -0.66 -1.16 -14.40
N ILE A 62 -0.66 0.06 -14.94
CA ILE A 62 -1.26 0.39 -16.24
C ILE A 62 -0.14 0.84 -17.16
N ASP A 63 0.19 0.04 -18.16
CA ASP A 63 1.29 0.31 -19.07
C ASP A 63 1.13 1.67 -19.76
N GLY A 64 2.21 2.45 -19.82
CA GLY A 64 2.24 3.76 -20.44
C GLY A 64 1.70 4.90 -19.56
N THR A 65 1.43 4.63 -18.29
CA THR A 65 0.97 5.63 -17.30
C THR A 65 1.89 5.70 -16.08
N GLU A 66 1.62 6.65 -15.17
CA GLU A 66 2.33 6.76 -13.88
C GLU A 66 1.89 5.72 -12.83
N LEU A 67 0.87 4.91 -13.13
CA LEU A 67 0.41 3.86 -12.23
C LEU A 67 1.27 2.59 -12.41
N ASP A 68 2.28 2.45 -11.57
CA ASP A 68 3.22 1.32 -11.53
C ASP A 68 3.70 1.17 -10.08
N ASN A 69 2.88 0.55 -9.22
CA ASN A 69 2.99 0.66 -7.77
C ASN A 69 2.82 -0.68 -7.06
N VAL A 70 3.56 -0.81 -5.94
CA VAL A 70 3.33 -1.87 -4.96
C VAL A 70 1.92 -1.79 -4.37
N VAL A 71 1.33 -2.94 -4.12
CA VAL A 71 0.04 -3.07 -3.43
C VAL A 71 0.27 -3.77 -2.09
N MET A 72 -0.25 -3.15 -1.04
CA MET A 72 -0.09 -3.57 0.34
C MET A 72 -1.36 -4.22 0.89
N PHE A 73 -1.23 -4.95 2.00
CA PHE A 73 -2.37 -5.53 2.69
C PHE A 73 -2.14 -5.52 4.20
N SER A 74 -3.10 -5.03 4.97
CA SER A 74 -3.07 -5.08 6.43
C SER A 74 -4.40 -5.59 6.96
N ARG A 75 -4.42 -6.80 7.47
CA ARG A 75 -5.63 -7.43 8.02
C ARG A 75 -6.18 -6.74 9.28
N HIS A 76 -5.32 -6.09 10.05
CA HIS A 76 -5.68 -5.54 11.37
C HIS A 76 -5.93 -4.03 11.35
N ASP A 77 -5.50 -3.35 10.30
CA ASP A 77 -5.68 -1.91 10.13
C ASP A 77 -5.86 -1.62 8.64
N ASN A 78 -7.13 -1.56 8.22
CA ASN A 78 -7.51 -1.41 6.81
C ASN A 78 -7.05 -0.06 6.23
N GLU A 79 -6.85 0.96 7.08
CA GLU A 79 -6.44 2.29 6.64
C GLU A 79 -4.92 2.55 6.81
N LYS A 80 -4.15 1.56 7.29
CA LYS A 80 -2.71 1.70 7.54
C LYS A 80 -1.99 2.36 6.37
N TYR A 81 -2.20 1.85 5.17
CA TYR A 81 -1.49 2.29 3.97
C TYR A 81 -2.11 3.50 3.27
N LEU A 82 -3.23 4.02 3.78
CA LEU A 82 -3.78 5.29 3.31
C LEU A 82 -2.81 6.46 3.60
N HIS A 83 -2.10 6.40 4.73
CA HIS A 83 -1.19 7.47 5.16
C HIS A 83 0.21 6.97 5.55
N THR A 84 0.58 5.77 5.09
CA THR A 84 1.87 5.15 5.38
C THR A 84 2.52 4.67 4.08
N ASP A 85 3.82 4.96 3.91
CA ASP A 85 4.59 4.44 2.79
C ASP A 85 4.97 2.97 2.97
N PHE A 86 5.64 2.40 1.96
CA PHE A 86 6.14 1.03 1.97
C PHE A 86 7.05 0.71 3.18
N TYR A 87 7.80 1.68 3.65
CA TYR A 87 8.74 1.53 4.77
C TYR A 87 8.11 1.81 6.14
N GLY A 88 6.81 2.09 6.22
CA GLY A 88 6.12 2.38 7.47
C GLY A 88 6.21 3.83 7.94
N ASN A 89 6.74 4.74 7.11
CA ASN A 89 6.79 6.15 7.44
C ASN A 89 5.48 6.85 7.08
N SER A 90 5.16 7.95 7.79
CA SER A 90 4.01 8.78 7.42
C SER A 90 4.18 9.34 6.01
N SER A 91 3.16 9.19 5.18
CA SER A 91 3.14 9.59 3.78
C SER A 91 1.80 10.20 3.39
N TYR A 92 1.83 11.35 2.71
CA TYR A 92 0.61 11.94 2.14
C TYR A 92 0.04 11.11 0.98
N ARG A 93 0.90 10.40 0.24
CA ARG A 93 0.50 9.55 -0.90
C ARG A 93 0.05 8.17 -0.47
N GLY A 94 0.53 7.69 0.68
CA GLY A 94 0.35 6.31 1.11
C GLY A 94 0.91 5.29 0.11
N CYS A 95 0.31 4.11 0.11
CA CYS A 95 0.47 3.08 -0.91
C CYS A 95 -0.90 2.69 -1.49
N LEU A 96 -0.93 1.95 -2.58
CA LEU A 96 -2.11 1.17 -2.94
C LEU A 96 -2.27 0.03 -1.93
N PHE A 97 -3.50 -0.31 -1.57
CA PHE A 97 -3.74 -1.40 -0.63
C PHE A 97 -5.06 -2.12 -0.89
N VAL A 98 -5.07 -3.41 -0.59
CA VAL A 98 -6.25 -4.27 -0.69
C VAL A 98 -7.10 -4.11 0.58
N ASP A 99 -8.42 -4.12 0.41
CA ASP A 99 -9.38 -4.12 1.52
C ASP A 99 -9.13 -5.29 2.48
N GLY A 100 -9.17 -5.02 3.78
CA GLY A 100 -8.88 -6.00 4.83
C GLY A 100 -9.83 -7.21 4.87
N TRP A 101 -10.98 -7.13 4.21
CA TRP A 101 -11.94 -8.24 4.06
C TRP A 101 -11.65 -9.12 2.85
N CYS A 102 -10.83 -8.66 1.91
CA CYS A 102 -10.44 -9.43 0.74
C CYS A 102 -9.29 -10.40 1.04
N ASP A 103 -9.32 -11.54 0.37
CA ASP A 103 -8.21 -12.49 0.29
C ASP A 103 -7.84 -12.67 -1.18
N VAL A 104 -6.63 -12.28 -1.56
CA VAL A 104 -6.17 -12.31 -2.96
C VAL A 104 -6.09 -13.71 -3.57
N LEU A 105 -6.17 -14.77 -2.74
CA LEU A 105 -6.15 -16.16 -3.19
C LEU A 105 -7.55 -16.74 -3.37
N THR A 106 -8.53 -16.28 -2.60
CA THR A 106 -9.83 -16.96 -2.48
C THR A 106 -11.04 -16.06 -2.73
N SER A 107 -10.90 -14.72 -2.64
CA SER A 107 -12.02 -13.80 -2.91
C SER A 107 -12.32 -13.71 -4.40
N ASP A 108 -13.61 -13.79 -4.75
CA ASP A 108 -14.09 -13.57 -6.13
C ASP A 108 -14.00 -12.09 -6.53
N ASN A 109 -13.99 -11.19 -5.56
CA ASN A 109 -13.85 -9.76 -5.75
C ASN A 109 -12.70 -9.22 -4.87
N ILE A 110 -11.84 -8.39 -5.43
CA ILE A 110 -10.74 -7.75 -4.74
C ILE A 110 -10.89 -6.24 -4.89
N ILE A 111 -11.01 -5.55 -3.77
CA ILE A 111 -11.06 -4.09 -3.73
C ILE A 111 -9.67 -3.56 -3.43
N VAL A 112 -9.17 -2.68 -4.31
CA VAL A 112 -7.90 -1.97 -4.13
C VAL A 112 -8.18 -0.48 -3.95
N TYR A 113 -7.64 0.09 -2.89
CA TYR A 113 -7.71 1.52 -2.59
C TYR A 113 -6.42 2.23 -2.96
N GLY A 114 -6.52 3.52 -3.21
CA GLY A 114 -5.38 4.39 -3.42
C GLY A 114 -5.79 5.86 -3.52
N HIS A 115 -4.89 6.77 -3.18
CA HIS A 115 -5.14 8.19 -3.33
C HIS A 115 -5.27 8.60 -4.79
N HIS A 116 -6.21 9.52 -5.06
CA HIS A 116 -6.25 10.26 -6.31
C HIS A 116 -5.27 11.44 -6.25
N MET A 117 -4.11 11.28 -6.89
CA MET A 117 -3.07 12.32 -6.92
C MET A 117 -3.20 13.20 -8.16
N LYS A 118 -3.08 14.53 -7.99
CA LYS A 118 -3.20 15.51 -9.10
C LYS A 118 -2.10 15.40 -10.14
N ASP A 119 -0.97 14.80 -9.80
CA ASP A 119 0.16 14.56 -10.71
C ASP A 119 0.01 13.27 -11.53
N GLY A 120 -1.15 12.60 -11.47
CA GLY A 120 -1.44 11.36 -12.19
C GLY A 120 -0.91 10.09 -11.52
N SER A 121 -0.09 10.22 -10.46
CA SER A 121 0.40 9.06 -9.71
C SER A 121 -0.69 8.42 -8.86
N MET A 122 -0.41 7.24 -8.31
CA MET A 122 -1.38 6.43 -7.59
C MET A 122 -2.64 6.22 -8.45
N PHE A 123 -3.84 6.42 -7.92
CA PHE A 123 -5.07 6.36 -8.71
C PHE A 123 -5.46 7.68 -9.40
N GLY A 124 -4.53 8.64 -9.48
CA GLY A 124 -4.75 9.88 -10.24
C GLY A 124 -5.10 9.67 -11.70
N VAL A 125 -4.48 8.67 -12.33
CA VAL A 125 -4.70 8.31 -13.74
C VAL A 125 -6.09 7.72 -14.05
N ILE A 126 -6.80 7.20 -13.04
CA ILE A 126 -8.09 6.50 -13.26
C ILE A 126 -9.16 7.43 -13.84
N VAL A 127 -9.09 8.75 -13.57
CA VAL A 127 -10.03 9.72 -14.15
C VAL A 127 -9.91 9.82 -15.67
N ASP A 128 -8.77 9.45 -16.25
CA ASP A 128 -8.54 9.52 -17.69
C ASP A 128 -9.36 8.48 -18.45
N TYR A 129 -9.88 7.45 -17.77
CA TYR A 129 -10.84 6.49 -18.36
C TYR A 129 -12.18 7.10 -18.73
N GLN A 130 -12.45 8.36 -18.40
CA GLN A 130 -13.58 9.13 -18.97
C GLN A 130 -13.39 9.37 -20.46
N SER A 131 -12.17 9.22 -20.99
CA SER A 131 -11.85 9.33 -22.41
C SER A 131 -11.88 7.96 -23.08
N ASP A 132 -12.71 7.83 -24.14
CA ASP A 132 -12.73 6.63 -24.99
C ASP A 132 -11.35 6.32 -25.61
N GLU A 133 -10.57 7.36 -25.92
CA GLU A 133 -9.23 7.19 -26.49
C GLU A 133 -8.27 6.59 -25.45
N PHE A 134 -8.30 7.08 -24.22
CA PHE A 134 -7.51 6.54 -23.13
C PHE A 134 -7.90 5.09 -22.84
N TYR A 135 -9.20 4.77 -22.74
CA TYR A 135 -9.68 3.40 -22.56
C TYR A 135 -9.17 2.46 -23.65
N LYS A 136 -9.21 2.85 -24.93
CA LYS A 136 -8.73 2.00 -26.02
C LYS A 136 -7.24 1.69 -25.93
N GLN A 137 -6.44 2.64 -25.45
CA GLN A 137 -4.99 2.48 -25.29
C GLN A 137 -4.63 1.70 -24.02
N HIS A 138 -5.43 1.80 -22.95
CA HIS A 138 -5.17 1.25 -21.61
C HIS A 138 -6.27 0.29 -21.15
N LYS A 139 -6.80 -0.51 -22.08
CA LYS A 139 -7.91 -1.43 -21.84
C LYS A 139 -7.57 -2.50 -20.77
N TYR A 140 -6.31 -2.82 -20.59
CA TYR A 140 -5.84 -3.86 -19.71
C TYR A 140 -4.99 -3.29 -18.58
N ILE A 141 -5.21 -3.83 -17.38
CA ILE A 141 -4.48 -3.53 -16.15
C ILE A 141 -3.79 -4.81 -15.70
N SER A 142 -2.50 -4.74 -15.39
CA SER A 142 -1.81 -5.82 -14.70
C SER A 142 -1.96 -5.65 -13.20
N PHE A 143 -2.51 -6.65 -12.53
CA PHE A 143 -2.46 -6.77 -11.08
C PHE A 143 -1.88 -8.13 -10.74
N ASP A 144 -0.58 -8.15 -10.50
CA ASP A 144 0.12 -9.33 -10.06
C ASP A 144 0.00 -9.43 -8.55
N THR A 145 -0.47 -10.56 -8.05
CA THR A 145 -0.24 -10.88 -6.65
C THR A 145 1.19 -11.37 -6.49
N ILE A 146 1.72 -11.39 -5.27
CA ILE A 146 3.04 -12.00 -5.02
C ILE A 146 3.10 -13.49 -5.40
N TYR A 147 1.96 -14.13 -5.67
CA TYR A 147 1.83 -15.55 -6.01
C TYR A 147 1.57 -15.80 -7.49
N LYS A 148 0.99 -14.83 -8.22
CA LYS A 148 0.49 -15.06 -9.57
C LYS A 148 0.43 -13.79 -10.39
N LYS A 149 0.88 -13.85 -11.65
CA LYS A 149 0.68 -12.77 -12.64
C LYS A 149 -0.72 -12.82 -13.22
N GLN A 150 -1.37 -11.65 -13.27
CA GLN A 150 -2.75 -11.54 -13.74
C GLN A 150 -2.96 -10.26 -14.54
N THR A 151 -3.81 -10.37 -15.55
CA THR A 151 -4.23 -9.22 -16.38
C THR A 151 -5.73 -9.12 -16.33
N TYR A 152 -6.24 -7.93 -16.12
CA TYR A 152 -7.65 -7.60 -16.02
C TYR A 152 -8.06 -6.67 -17.15
N GLU A 153 -9.26 -6.86 -17.68
CA GLU A 153 -9.86 -5.95 -18.64
C GLU A 153 -10.72 -4.94 -17.88
N VAL A 154 -10.53 -3.65 -18.18
CA VAL A 154 -11.38 -2.58 -17.62
C VAL A 154 -12.76 -2.69 -18.22
N VAL A 155 -13.76 -2.98 -17.42
CA VAL A 155 -15.17 -3.09 -17.86
C VAL A 155 -15.98 -1.83 -17.61
N ALA A 156 -15.59 -1.02 -16.63
CA ALA A 156 -16.23 0.28 -16.35
C ALA A 156 -15.28 1.18 -15.54
N ALA A 157 -15.42 2.49 -15.72
CA ALA A 157 -14.89 3.51 -14.85
C ALA A 157 -16.06 4.40 -14.40
N ILE A 158 -16.28 4.50 -13.09
CA ILE A 158 -17.44 5.17 -12.52
C ILE A 158 -16.96 6.27 -11.59
N GLN A 159 -17.45 7.47 -11.77
CA GLN A 159 -17.30 8.56 -10.82
C GLN A 159 -18.62 8.77 -10.09
N THR A 160 -18.59 8.66 -8.77
CA THR A 160 -19.78 8.84 -7.93
C THR A 160 -19.42 9.59 -6.65
N GLU A 161 -20.41 10.21 -6.03
CA GLU A 161 -20.30 10.73 -4.68
C GLU A 161 -20.67 9.62 -3.71
N LEU A 162 -19.94 9.52 -2.60
CA LEU A 162 -20.31 8.61 -1.53
C LEU A 162 -21.56 9.16 -0.84
N PRO A 163 -22.59 8.32 -0.58
CA PRO A 163 -23.75 8.74 0.17
C PRO A 163 -23.37 9.16 1.58
N SER A 164 -24.01 10.22 2.08
CA SER A 164 -23.88 10.62 3.49
C SER A 164 -24.43 9.53 4.39
N ASP A 165 -24.01 9.50 5.67
CA ASP A 165 -24.52 8.55 6.65
C ASP A 165 -26.04 8.56 6.71
N GLY A 166 -26.67 7.41 6.41
CA GLY A 166 -28.10 7.23 6.42
C GLY A 166 -28.82 7.48 5.08
N GLU A 167 -28.11 7.84 4.02
CA GLU A 167 -28.66 7.94 2.67
C GLU A 167 -28.53 6.61 1.90
N GLU A 168 -29.54 6.30 1.08
CA GLU A 168 -29.46 5.17 0.15
C GLU A 168 -28.54 5.55 -1.02
N GLY A 169 -27.52 4.72 -1.29
CA GLY A 169 -26.60 4.90 -2.39
C GLY A 169 -25.76 3.66 -2.67
N PHE A 170 -24.98 3.70 -3.73
CA PHE A 170 -24.10 2.59 -4.08
C PHE A 170 -23.00 2.43 -3.03
N ARG A 171 -22.94 1.26 -2.40
CA ARG A 171 -21.93 0.89 -1.40
C ARG A 171 -21.07 -0.24 -1.95
N TYR A 172 -19.95 0.13 -2.54
CA TYR A 172 -19.02 -0.82 -3.19
C TYR A 172 -18.50 -1.93 -2.26
N ASN A 173 -18.44 -1.66 -0.96
CA ASN A 173 -17.96 -2.59 0.06
C ASN A 173 -18.98 -3.63 0.52
N GLU A 174 -20.22 -3.56 0.06
CA GLU A 174 -21.25 -4.57 0.38
C GLU A 174 -21.25 -5.76 -0.60
N TYR A 175 -20.38 -5.76 -1.61
CA TYR A 175 -20.29 -6.77 -2.68
C TYR A 175 -18.99 -7.58 -2.63
N THR A 176 -18.30 -7.63 -1.49
CA THR A 176 -17.07 -8.44 -1.27
C THR A 176 -17.38 -9.81 -0.72
#